data_83529796c20682401f4d4b1eed189c14
#
_entry.id   83529796c20682401f4d4b1eed189c14
#
_cell.length_a   1.000
_cell.length_b   1.000
_cell.length_c   1.000
_cell.angle_alpha   90.00
_cell.angle_beta   90.00
_cell.angle_gamma   90.00
#
_symmetry.space_group_name_H-M   'P 1'
#
loop_
_entity.id
_entity.type
_entity.pdbx_description
1 polymer ?
#
loop_
_entity_poly.entity_id
_entity_poly.type
_entity_poly.pdbx_seq_one_letter_code
_entity_poly.pdbx_strand_id
1 'polypeptide(L)'
;MTATMQTERHALDVIYERRAVRAYKAEDVSEERLRALLEAAVHAPTAMHHEPWQFVIVQNRALLKRISDRAKEIATAQAAHHGNLLKRPGSAGDGMPSPMADPGFNIFYDAGTLVVICAAPTNDFVVADCWLAAENLMLAARADGLGTCCIGFAVAALNTPEVKAELGIPSAVHAYAPIIVGVPQGDTTLVPRKPPVILKWIRG
;
A
#
# COMPACT_ATOMS: atom_id res chain seq x y z
N MET A 1 -25.01 -1.04 -26.37
CA MET A 1 -24.19 -0.34 -25.35
C MET A 1 -24.97 -0.35 -24.06
N THR A 2 -24.72 -1.34 -23.21
CA THR A 2 -25.35 -1.47 -21.89
C THR A 2 -24.45 -0.71 -20.90
N ALA A 3 -24.87 0.49 -20.51
CA ALA A 3 -24.25 1.22 -19.42
C ALA A 3 -24.40 0.37 -18.16
N THR A 4 -23.30 -0.18 -17.66
CA THR A 4 -23.25 -0.82 -16.34
C THR A 4 -23.56 0.28 -15.33
N MET A 5 -24.75 0.25 -14.73
CA MET A 5 -25.08 1.12 -13.59
C MET A 5 -24.06 0.82 -12.48
N GLN A 6 -23.06 1.68 -12.32
CA GLN A 6 -22.27 1.71 -11.10
C GLN A 6 -23.24 2.03 -9.96
N THR A 7 -23.43 1.05 -9.08
CA THR A 7 -24.23 1.26 -7.86
C THR A 7 -23.49 2.31 -7.04
N GLU A 8 -24.09 3.47 -6.81
CA GLU A 8 -23.54 4.50 -5.92
C GLU A 8 -23.32 3.86 -4.54
N ARG A 9 -22.07 3.78 -4.12
CA ARG A 9 -21.70 3.27 -2.78
C ARG A 9 -21.58 4.42 -1.82
N HIS A 10 -22.23 4.30 -0.67
CA HIS A 10 -22.02 5.28 0.39
C HIS A 10 -20.57 5.25 0.91
N ALA A 11 -20.01 6.40 1.22
CA ALA A 11 -18.62 6.51 1.71
C ALA A 11 -18.35 5.62 2.93
N LEU A 12 -19.33 5.50 3.85
CA LEU A 12 -19.21 4.64 5.03
C LEU A 12 -19.11 3.16 4.66
N ASP A 13 -19.88 2.70 3.66
CA ASP A 13 -19.83 1.31 3.20
C ASP A 13 -18.44 0.97 2.67
N VAL A 14 -17.86 1.86 1.87
CA VAL A 14 -16.51 1.71 1.34
C VAL A 14 -15.47 1.60 2.46
N ILE A 15 -15.57 2.47 3.47
CA ILE A 15 -14.68 2.46 4.65
C ILE A 15 -14.81 1.14 5.42
N TYR A 16 -16.03 0.67 5.66
CA TYR A 16 -16.27 -0.57 6.40
C TYR A 16 -15.91 -1.82 5.61
N GLU A 17 -16.03 -1.78 4.29
CA GLU A 17 -15.76 -2.92 3.42
C GLU A 17 -14.30 -3.02 2.96
N ARG A 18 -13.54 -1.93 2.95
CA ARG A 18 -12.13 -1.96 2.51
C ARG A 18 -11.32 -2.98 3.30
N ARG A 19 -10.54 -3.79 2.60
CA ARG A 19 -9.65 -4.82 3.15
C ARG A 19 -8.29 -4.79 2.47
N ALA A 20 -7.28 -5.34 3.13
CA ALA A 20 -6.00 -5.65 2.52
C ALA A 20 -6.17 -6.90 1.65
N VAL A 21 -6.22 -6.72 0.34
CA VAL A 21 -6.33 -7.79 -0.65
C VAL A 21 -4.94 -8.35 -0.92
N ARG A 22 -4.83 -9.68 -0.96
CA ARG A 22 -3.56 -10.41 -1.17
C ARG A 22 -3.71 -11.57 -2.15
N ALA A 23 -4.76 -11.57 -2.95
CA ALA A 23 -4.97 -12.48 -4.07
C ALA A 23 -5.57 -11.68 -5.22
N TYR A 24 -4.94 -11.72 -6.38
CA TYR A 24 -5.30 -10.92 -7.53
C TYR A 24 -5.42 -11.78 -8.77
N LYS A 25 -6.31 -11.39 -9.67
CA LYS A 25 -6.37 -11.94 -11.03
C LYS A 25 -5.15 -11.46 -11.83
N ALA A 26 -4.73 -12.24 -12.82
CA ALA A 26 -3.67 -11.86 -13.75
C ALA A 26 -4.14 -10.81 -14.78
N GLU A 27 -4.85 -9.80 -14.31
CA GLU A 27 -5.49 -8.75 -15.09
C GLU A 27 -4.89 -7.41 -14.70
N ASP A 28 -4.51 -6.62 -15.68
CA ASP A 28 -3.90 -5.33 -15.44
C ASP A 28 -4.98 -4.25 -15.24
N VAL A 29 -4.71 -3.31 -14.34
CA VAL A 29 -5.56 -2.13 -14.14
C VAL A 29 -5.26 -1.11 -15.23
N SER A 30 -6.29 -0.61 -15.92
CA SER A 30 -6.10 0.36 -16.99
C SER A 30 -5.54 1.70 -16.48
N GLU A 31 -4.84 2.41 -17.34
CA GLU A 31 -4.30 3.74 -17.02
C GLU A 31 -5.40 4.71 -16.60
N GLU A 32 -6.57 4.67 -17.25
CA GLU A 32 -7.72 5.51 -16.93
C GLU A 32 -8.17 5.30 -15.47
N ARG A 33 -8.32 4.05 -15.04
CA ARG A 33 -8.69 3.72 -13.65
C ARG A 33 -7.61 4.17 -12.67
N LEU A 34 -6.34 3.94 -12.98
CA LEU A 34 -5.24 4.39 -12.13
C LEU A 34 -5.22 5.92 -12.00
N ARG A 35 -5.45 6.67 -13.07
CA ARG A 35 -5.55 8.13 -13.02
C ARG A 35 -6.69 8.60 -12.12
N ALA A 36 -7.85 7.95 -12.17
CA ALA A 36 -8.96 8.25 -11.28
C ALA A 36 -8.62 8.00 -9.80
N LEU A 37 -7.85 6.93 -9.51
CA LEU A 37 -7.37 6.67 -8.14
C LEU A 37 -6.37 7.74 -7.66
N LEU A 38 -5.48 8.19 -8.53
CA LEU A 38 -4.53 9.26 -8.22
C LEU A 38 -5.24 10.59 -7.98
N GLU A 39 -6.25 10.90 -8.80
CA GLU A 39 -7.12 12.06 -8.58
C GLU A 39 -7.78 12.03 -7.21
N ALA A 40 -8.35 10.90 -6.81
CA ALA A 40 -8.91 10.75 -5.47
C ALA A 40 -7.83 10.90 -4.37
N ALA A 41 -6.62 10.41 -4.60
CA ALA A 41 -5.53 10.53 -3.65
C ALA A 41 -5.16 11.98 -3.35
N VAL A 42 -5.07 12.83 -4.38
CA VAL A 42 -4.70 14.24 -4.22
C VAL A 42 -5.80 15.11 -3.61
N HIS A 43 -6.99 14.58 -3.39
CA HIS A 43 -8.04 15.23 -2.58
C HIS A 43 -7.86 15.01 -1.08
N ALA A 44 -6.82 14.33 -0.63
CA ALA A 44 -6.50 14.21 0.80
C ALA A 44 -6.09 15.58 1.37
N PRO A 45 -6.40 15.85 2.65
CA PRO A 45 -5.91 17.06 3.29
C PRO A 45 -4.39 17.01 3.46
N THR A 46 -3.74 18.17 3.41
CA THR A 46 -2.31 18.30 3.70
C THR A 46 -2.05 19.44 4.69
N ALA A 47 -0.97 19.29 5.44
CA ALA A 47 -0.52 20.36 6.30
C ALA A 47 -0.17 21.58 5.45
N MET A 48 -0.78 22.75 5.78
CA MET A 48 -0.50 24.06 5.15
C MET A 48 -0.65 24.07 3.61
N HIS A 49 -1.46 23.18 3.04
CA HIS A 49 -1.65 23.03 1.60
C HIS A 49 -0.35 22.77 0.82
N HIS A 50 0.59 22.03 1.43
CA HIS A 50 1.88 21.75 0.79
C HIS A 50 1.78 20.75 -0.37
N GLU A 51 0.78 19.86 -0.38
CA GLU A 51 0.56 18.87 -1.43
C GLU A 51 1.86 18.14 -1.88
N PRO A 52 2.60 17.52 -0.94
CA PRO A 52 3.99 17.13 -1.16
C PRO A 52 4.13 15.85 -2.00
N TRP A 53 3.05 15.13 -2.25
CA TRP A 53 3.06 13.82 -2.87
C TRP A 53 3.49 13.84 -4.34
N GLN A 54 4.28 12.83 -4.67
CA GLN A 54 4.65 12.47 -6.02
C GLN A 54 4.37 10.97 -6.19
N PHE A 55 4.01 10.54 -7.38
CA PHE A 55 3.59 9.17 -7.61
C PHE A 55 4.51 8.46 -8.59
N VAL A 56 4.86 7.21 -8.28
CA VAL A 56 5.47 6.28 -9.22
C VAL A 56 4.53 5.11 -9.41
N ILE A 57 4.19 4.78 -10.64
CA ILE A 57 3.35 3.64 -10.98
C ILE A 57 4.20 2.60 -11.69
N VAL A 58 4.20 1.37 -11.17
CA VAL A 58 4.95 0.25 -11.74
C VAL A 58 3.98 -0.85 -12.15
N GLN A 59 3.91 -1.14 -13.45
CA GLN A 59 3.13 -2.24 -14.02
C GLN A 59 4.04 -3.29 -14.72
N ASN A 60 5.34 -3.20 -14.48
CA ASN A 60 6.31 -4.17 -14.99
C ASN A 60 6.51 -5.30 -13.97
N ARG A 61 5.95 -6.48 -14.25
CA ARG A 61 6.01 -7.66 -13.35
C ARG A 61 7.43 -8.12 -13.04
N ALA A 62 8.36 -8.03 -14.00
CA ALA A 62 9.75 -8.39 -13.77
C ALA A 62 10.43 -7.41 -12.82
N LEU A 63 10.15 -6.11 -12.94
CA LEU A 63 10.63 -5.10 -12.02
C LEU A 63 10.04 -5.27 -10.61
N LEU A 64 8.73 -5.52 -10.51
CA LEU A 64 8.07 -5.82 -9.23
C LEU A 64 8.73 -7.02 -8.53
N LYS A 65 9.02 -8.10 -9.28
CA LYS A 65 9.71 -9.28 -8.73
C LYS A 65 11.10 -8.92 -8.19
N ARG A 66 11.90 -8.14 -8.91
CA ARG A 66 13.23 -7.71 -8.44
C ARG A 66 13.15 -6.85 -7.18
N ILE A 67 12.20 -5.91 -7.12
CA ILE A 67 11.98 -5.09 -5.92
C ILE A 67 11.53 -5.97 -4.74
N SER A 68 10.66 -6.96 -4.99
CA SER A 68 10.24 -7.93 -3.98
C SER A 68 11.44 -8.73 -3.43
N ASP A 69 12.29 -9.24 -4.28
CA ASP A 69 13.46 -10.01 -3.87
C ASP A 69 14.44 -9.14 -3.07
N ARG A 70 14.67 -7.91 -3.52
CA ARG A 70 15.50 -6.95 -2.78
C ARG A 70 14.94 -6.61 -1.40
N ALA A 71 13.63 -6.45 -1.28
CA ALA A 71 12.96 -6.20 0.00
C ALA A 71 13.10 -7.40 0.96
N LYS A 72 13.01 -8.63 0.44
CA LYS A 72 13.23 -9.85 1.24
C LYS A 72 14.67 -9.96 1.74
N GLU A 73 15.65 -9.65 0.91
CA GLU A 73 17.06 -9.61 1.31
C GLU A 73 17.30 -8.64 2.47
N ILE A 74 16.80 -7.40 2.35
CA ILE A 74 16.94 -6.37 3.38
C ILE A 74 16.23 -6.81 4.67
N ALA A 75 15.00 -7.31 4.59
CA ALA A 75 14.24 -7.74 5.75
C ALA A 75 14.92 -8.91 6.48
N THR A 76 15.49 -9.85 5.73
CA THR A 76 16.25 -10.99 6.29
C THR A 76 17.52 -10.52 6.98
N ALA A 77 18.27 -9.61 6.37
CA ALA A 77 19.47 -9.04 6.98
C ALA A 77 19.14 -8.26 8.28
N GLN A 78 18.08 -7.47 8.28
CA GLN A 78 17.61 -6.74 9.47
C GLN A 78 17.17 -7.68 10.60
N ALA A 79 16.46 -8.77 10.28
CA ALA A 79 16.03 -9.75 11.26
C ALA A 79 17.22 -10.47 11.92
N ALA A 80 18.30 -10.70 11.18
CA ALA A 80 19.53 -11.28 11.71
C ALA A 80 20.26 -10.35 12.70
N HIS A 81 20.17 -9.03 12.51
CA HIS A 81 20.82 -8.02 13.36
C HIS A 81 20.02 -7.59 14.60
N HIS A 82 18.69 -7.54 14.52
CA HIS A 82 17.84 -6.94 15.55
C HIS A 82 16.95 -7.93 16.30
N GLY A 83 17.14 -9.23 16.12
CA GLY A 83 16.18 -10.21 16.61
C GLY A 83 14.82 -10.02 15.91
N ASN A 84 13.91 -10.96 16.09
CA ASN A 84 12.70 -11.10 15.28
C ASN A 84 11.64 -9.98 15.55
N LEU A 85 11.91 -8.73 15.16
CA LEU A 85 10.96 -7.61 15.19
C LEU A 85 9.70 -7.85 14.33
N LEU A 86 9.73 -8.91 13.50
CA LEU A 86 8.65 -9.29 12.59
C LEU A 86 7.67 -10.29 13.23
N LYS A 87 7.81 -10.60 14.52
CA LYS A 87 6.82 -11.44 15.22
C LYS A 87 5.50 -10.66 15.30
N ARG A 88 4.50 -11.20 14.66
CA ARG A 88 3.11 -10.75 14.83
C ARG A 88 2.76 -10.83 16.33
N PRO A 89 2.26 -9.77 16.98
CA PRO A 89 1.70 -9.91 18.31
C PRO A 89 0.59 -10.96 18.29
N GLY A 90 0.73 -12.05 19.04
CA GLY A 90 -0.25 -13.15 19.12
C GLY A 90 -0.06 -14.30 18.12
N SER A 91 0.98 -14.29 17.28
CA SER A 91 1.40 -15.53 16.61
C SER A 91 2.17 -16.37 17.62
N ALA A 92 1.63 -17.54 17.98
CA ALA A 92 2.35 -18.56 18.70
C ALA A 92 3.67 -18.83 17.96
N GLY A 93 4.79 -18.67 18.66
CA GLY A 93 6.11 -18.71 18.10
C GLY A 93 6.60 -20.13 17.82
N ASP A 94 5.92 -20.86 16.96
CA ASP A 94 6.25 -22.23 16.66
C ASP A 94 6.72 -22.37 15.21
N GLY A 95 8.02 -22.22 15.01
CA GLY A 95 8.75 -22.96 13.98
C GLY A 95 8.39 -22.74 12.50
N MET A 96 7.37 -21.96 12.17
CA MET A 96 7.04 -21.68 10.76
C MET A 96 8.08 -20.72 10.19
N PRO A 97 8.75 -21.09 9.11
CA PRO A 97 9.68 -20.20 8.44
C PRO A 97 8.96 -18.92 8.03
N SER A 98 9.62 -17.78 8.23
CA SER A 98 9.09 -16.48 7.77
C SER A 98 8.80 -16.55 6.26
N PRO A 99 7.63 -16.10 5.78
CA PRO A 99 7.37 -16.04 4.33
C PRO A 99 8.47 -15.29 3.55
N MET A 100 9.22 -14.40 4.23
CA MET A 100 10.34 -13.68 3.64
C MET A 100 11.52 -14.60 3.28
N ALA A 101 11.65 -15.77 3.90
CA ALA A 101 12.69 -16.76 3.59
C ALA A 101 12.31 -17.65 2.39
N ASP A 102 11.07 -17.63 1.96
CA ASP A 102 10.61 -18.38 0.78
C ASP A 102 11.02 -17.64 -0.51
N PRO A 103 11.87 -18.22 -1.36
CA PRO A 103 12.22 -17.63 -2.65
C PRO A 103 11.02 -17.42 -3.57
N GLY A 104 10.01 -18.28 -3.47
CA GLY A 104 8.78 -18.21 -4.26
C GLY A 104 7.81 -17.11 -3.79
N PHE A 105 7.96 -16.63 -2.58
CA PHE A 105 7.05 -15.61 -2.05
C PHE A 105 7.31 -14.23 -2.69
N ASN A 106 6.27 -13.64 -3.24
CA ASN A 106 6.27 -12.28 -3.75
C ASN A 106 5.55 -11.37 -2.76
N ILE A 107 6.26 -10.37 -2.19
CA ILE A 107 5.68 -9.43 -1.22
C ILE A 107 4.54 -8.59 -1.82
N PHE A 108 4.46 -8.49 -3.15
CA PHE A 108 3.40 -7.81 -3.87
C PHE A 108 2.22 -8.72 -4.24
N TYR A 109 2.25 -10.00 -3.79
CA TYR A 109 1.15 -10.97 -3.99
C TYR A 109 0.73 -11.10 -5.46
N ASP A 110 1.67 -10.97 -6.38
CA ASP A 110 1.48 -11.00 -7.85
C ASP A 110 0.47 -9.98 -8.40
N ALA A 111 0.18 -8.92 -7.62
CA ALA A 111 -0.58 -7.78 -8.13
C ALA A 111 0.11 -7.17 -9.36
N GLY A 112 -0.69 -6.81 -10.36
CA GLY A 112 -0.16 -6.25 -11.62
C GLY A 112 0.37 -4.84 -11.48
N THR A 113 -0.01 -4.11 -10.44
CA THR A 113 0.34 -2.69 -10.27
C THR A 113 0.82 -2.40 -8.85
N LEU A 114 1.90 -1.63 -8.76
CA LEU A 114 2.36 -0.96 -7.54
C LEU A 114 2.28 0.56 -7.76
N VAL A 115 1.57 1.24 -6.88
CA VAL A 115 1.59 2.71 -6.76
C VAL A 115 2.46 3.06 -5.56
N VAL A 116 3.49 3.86 -5.77
CA VAL A 116 4.37 4.36 -4.70
C VAL A 116 4.10 5.84 -4.50
N ILE A 117 3.66 6.23 -3.32
CA ILE A 117 3.50 7.63 -2.94
C ILE A 117 4.81 8.09 -2.30
N CYS A 118 5.41 9.08 -2.93
CA CYS A 118 6.71 9.64 -2.58
C CYS A 118 6.58 11.12 -2.22
N ALA A 119 7.52 11.63 -1.46
CA ALA A 119 7.65 13.07 -1.22
C ALA A 119 9.09 13.44 -0.80
N ALA A 120 9.47 14.70 -1.00
CA ALA A 120 10.65 15.25 -0.34
C ALA A 120 10.33 15.52 1.14
N PRO A 121 11.25 15.21 2.09
CA PRO A 121 11.02 15.38 3.52
C PRO A 121 11.16 16.87 3.91
N THR A 122 10.15 17.69 3.57
CA THR A 122 10.18 19.15 3.75
C THR A 122 9.70 19.60 5.13
N ASN A 123 8.92 18.78 5.84
CA ASN A 123 8.42 19.04 7.19
C ASN A 123 7.98 17.73 7.87
N ASP A 124 7.60 17.81 9.15
CA ASP A 124 7.23 16.66 9.98
C ASP A 124 5.90 16.00 9.56
N PHE A 125 5.07 16.66 8.76
CA PHE A 125 3.74 16.17 8.35
C PHE A 125 3.76 15.40 7.03
N VAL A 126 4.83 15.48 6.26
CA VAL A 126 4.94 14.85 4.93
C VAL A 126 4.58 13.37 4.92
N VAL A 127 4.98 12.63 5.96
CA VAL A 127 4.65 11.22 6.10
C VAL A 127 3.14 11.03 6.27
N ALA A 128 2.52 11.85 7.12
CA ALA A 128 1.08 11.81 7.36
C ALA A 128 0.31 12.17 6.07
N ASP A 129 0.73 13.24 5.37
CA ASP A 129 0.12 13.66 4.12
C ASP A 129 0.14 12.54 3.07
N CYS A 130 1.26 11.83 2.92
CA CYS A 130 1.37 10.68 2.02
C CYS A 130 0.43 9.54 2.43
N TRP A 131 0.27 9.25 3.73
CA TRP A 131 -0.62 8.19 4.19
C TRP A 131 -2.09 8.56 4.11
N LEU A 132 -2.46 9.84 4.25
CA LEU A 132 -3.82 10.32 3.99
C LEU A 132 -4.18 10.17 2.50
N ALA A 133 -3.27 10.54 1.60
CA ALA A 133 -3.45 10.30 0.17
C ALA A 133 -3.56 8.80 -0.15
N ALA A 134 -2.78 7.95 0.53
CA ALA A 134 -2.85 6.51 0.40
C ALA A 134 -4.23 5.95 0.81
N GLU A 135 -4.82 6.44 1.90
CA GLU A 135 -6.15 5.98 2.31
C GLU A 135 -7.22 6.41 1.31
N ASN A 136 -7.20 7.65 0.80
CA ASN A 136 -8.13 8.09 -0.24
C ASN A 136 -8.02 7.20 -1.50
N LEU A 137 -6.79 6.91 -1.95
CA LEU A 137 -6.56 5.99 -3.07
C LEU A 137 -7.18 4.61 -2.82
N MET A 138 -6.98 4.06 -1.62
CA MET A 138 -7.48 2.73 -1.28
C MET A 138 -9.01 2.68 -1.17
N LEU A 139 -9.63 3.76 -0.68
CA LEU A 139 -11.09 3.89 -0.64
C LEU A 139 -11.67 4.02 -2.05
N ALA A 140 -11.08 4.87 -2.90
CA ALA A 140 -11.47 4.99 -4.30
C ALA A 140 -11.34 3.66 -5.05
N ALA A 141 -10.24 2.94 -4.85
CA ALA A 141 -10.05 1.61 -5.42
C ALA A 141 -11.15 0.63 -4.97
N ARG A 142 -11.53 0.63 -3.68
CA ARG A 142 -12.62 -0.20 -3.19
C ARG A 142 -13.96 0.18 -3.81
N ALA A 143 -14.26 1.48 -3.95
CA ALA A 143 -15.47 1.96 -4.61
C ALA A 143 -15.56 1.48 -6.06
N ASP A 144 -14.41 1.44 -6.75
CA ASP A 144 -14.29 0.98 -8.15
C ASP A 144 -14.14 -0.56 -8.29
N GLY A 145 -14.30 -1.33 -7.20
CA GLY A 145 -14.21 -2.80 -7.22
C GLY A 145 -12.79 -3.35 -7.31
N LEU A 146 -11.77 -2.50 -7.16
CA LEU A 146 -10.37 -2.91 -7.07
C LEU A 146 -10.00 -3.29 -5.64
N GLY A 147 -8.97 -4.13 -5.52
CA GLY A 147 -8.33 -4.51 -4.28
C GLY A 147 -7.00 -3.80 -4.09
N THR A 148 -6.68 -3.46 -2.83
CA THR A 148 -5.43 -2.81 -2.47
C THR A 148 -4.81 -3.43 -1.22
N CYS A 149 -3.49 -3.31 -1.08
CA CYS A 149 -2.78 -3.61 0.16
C CYS A 149 -1.55 -2.71 0.29
N CYS A 150 -1.33 -2.14 1.47
CA CYS A 150 -0.08 -1.45 1.79
C CYS A 150 1.03 -2.46 2.02
N ILE A 151 2.17 -2.28 1.36
CA ILE A 151 3.32 -3.19 1.43
C ILE A 151 4.49 -2.49 2.14
N GLY A 152 4.37 -2.32 3.45
CA GLY A 152 5.39 -1.66 4.27
C GLY A 152 6.80 -2.26 4.12
N PHE A 153 6.91 -3.57 3.87
CA PHE A 153 8.19 -4.23 3.63
C PHE A 153 8.95 -3.73 2.40
N ALA A 154 8.25 -3.13 1.44
CA ALA A 154 8.88 -2.57 0.24
C ALA A 154 9.61 -1.25 0.51
N VAL A 155 9.27 -0.51 1.57
CA VAL A 155 9.77 0.86 1.82
C VAL A 155 11.29 0.90 1.85
N ALA A 156 11.94 -0.04 2.55
CA ALA A 156 13.40 -0.06 2.64
C ALA A 156 14.05 -0.27 1.26
N ALA A 157 13.52 -1.21 0.46
CA ALA A 157 14.05 -1.47 -0.89
C ALA A 157 13.81 -0.29 -1.84
N LEU A 158 12.61 0.30 -1.82
CA LEU A 158 12.24 1.44 -2.66
C LEU A 158 13.11 2.69 -2.39
N ASN A 159 13.70 2.79 -1.22
CA ASN A 159 14.59 3.90 -0.84
C ASN A 159 16.08 3.58 -1.03
N THR A 160 16.45 2.42 -1.57
CA THR A 160 17.85 2.18 -1.97
C THR A 160 18.22 3.02 -3.20
N PRO A 161 19.48 3.46 -3.33
CA PRO A 161 19.90 4.26 -4.47
C PRO A 161 19.63 3.57 -5.81
N GLU A 162 19.84 2.26 -5.88
CA GLU A 162 19.66 1.45 -7.09
C GLU A 162 18.20 1.43 -7.54
N VAL A 163 17.28 1.13 -6.63
CA VAL A 163 15.84 1.05 -6.93
C VAL A 163 15.29 2.45 -7.24
N LYS A 164 15.71 3.48 -6.50
CA LYS A 164 15.33 4.87 -6.80
C LYS A 164 15.77 5.27 -8.20
N ALA A 165 16.99 4.96 -8.60
CA ALA A 165 17.49 5.26 -9.93
C ALA A 165 16.68 4.53 -11.02
N GLU A 166 16.35 3.24 -10.81
CA GLU A 166 15.56 2.45 -11.75
C GLU A 166 14.11 2.98 -11.88
N LEU A 167 13.55 3.50 -10.80
CA LEU A 167 12.19 4.07 -10.75
C LEU A 167 12.13 5.56 -11.12
N GLY A 168 13.27 6.22 -11.36
CA GLY A 168 13.34 7.65 -11.63
C GLY A 168 13.00 8.51 -10.41
N ILE A 169 13.14 7.99 -9.18
CA ILE A 169 12.91 8.74 -7.94
C ILE A 169 14.16 9.56 -7.60
N PRO A 170 14.08 10.90 -7.54
CA PRO A 170 15.21 11.73 -7.16
C PRO A 170 15.79 11.35 -5.80
N SER A 171 17.11 11.55 -5.60
CA SER A 171 17.79 11.18 -4.35
C SER A 171 17.18 11.85 -3.10
N ALA A 172 16.70 13.08 -3.23
CA ALA A 172 16.06 13.84 -2.16
C ALA A 172 14.60 13.43 -1.87
N VAL A 173 13.98 12.62 -2.71
CA VAL A 173 12.59 12.19 -2.57
C VAL A 173 12.54 10.80 -1.93
N HIS A 174 11.69 10.60 -0.94
CA HIS A 174 11.52 9.32 -0.25
C HIS A 174 10.20 8.64 -0.62
N ALA A 175 10.23 7.32 -0.78
CA ALA A 175 9.05 6.47 -0.92
C ALA A 175 8.48 6.18 0.47
N TYR A 176 7.21 6.60 0.72
CA TYR A 176 6.56 6.44 2.02
C TYR A 176 5.45 5.40 2.01
N ALA A 177 4.59 5.41 1.00
CA ALA A 177 3.41 4.55 0.97
C ALA A 177 3.35 3.72 -0.33
N PRO A 178 3.93 2.51 -0.32
CA PRO A 178 3.79 1.56 -1.42
C PRO A 178 2.47 0.80 -1.31
N ILE A 179 1.63 0.87 -2.35
CA ILE A 179 0.30 0.27 -2.40
C ILE A 179 0.18 -0.57 -3.65
N ILE A 180 -0.08 -1.87 -3.48
CA ILE A 180 -0.46 -2.71 -4.61
C ILE A 180 -1.93 -2.52 -4.94
N VAL A 181 -2.23 -2.54 -6.23
CA VAL A 181 -3.56 -2.37 -6.79
C VAL A 181 -3.81 -3.46 -7.83
N GLY A 182 -5.00 -4.03 -7.84
CA GLY A 182 -5.36 -5.04 -8.83
C GLY A 182 -6.81 -5.48 -8.72
N VAL A 183 -7.25 -6.32 -9.65
CA VAL A 183 -8.57 -6.95 -9.61
C VAL A 183 -8.53 -8.09 -8.60
N PRO A 184 -9.37 -8.06 -7.54
CA PRO A 184 -9.37 -9.10 -6.53
C PRO A 184 -9.70 -10.49 -7.11
N GLN A 185 -9.04 -11.53 -6.61
CA GLN A 185 -9.37 -12.90 -6.87
C GLN A 185 -10.14 -13.47 -5.67
N GLY A 186 -11.42 -13.76 -5.87
CA GLY A 186 -12.30 -14.26 -4.81
C GLY A 186 -12.74 -13.17 -3.81
N ASP A 187 -13.46 -13.61 -2.78
CA ASP A 187 -13.98 -12.73 -1.73
C ASP A 187 -12.94 -12.49 -0.64
N THR A 188 -12.86 -11.25 -0.19
CA THR A 188 -12.03 -10.89 0.97
C THR A 188 -12.84 -11.01 2.25
N THR A 189 -12.38 -11.86 3.16
CA THR A 189 -13.03 -12.07 4.46
C THR A 189 -13.05 -10.78 5.29
N LEU A 190 -14.19 -10.52 5.91
CA LEU A 190 -14.31 -9.44 6.89
C LEU A 190 -13.38 -9.70 8.09
N VAL A 191 -12.59 -8.71 8.44
CA VAL A 191 -11.73 -8.76 9.62
C VAL A 191 -12.41 -7.98 10.75
N PRO A 192 -12.80 -8.65 11.86
CA PRO A 192 -13.38 -7.96 12.99
C PRO A 192 -12.47 -6.84 13.51
N ARG A 193 -13.07 -5.72 13.88
CA ARG A 193 -12.37 -4.58 14.49
C ARG A 193 -12.71 -4.49 15.96
N LYS A 194 -11.72 -4.13 16.76
CA LYS A 194 -11.96 -3.78 18.16
C LYS A 194 -12.76 -2.49 18.22
N PRO A 195 -13.65 -2.32 19.20
CA PRO A 195 -14.33 -1.05 19.41
C PRO A 195 -13.31 0.06 19.72
N PRO A 196 -13.63 1.33 19.42
CA PRO A 196 -12.76 2.44 19.75
C PRO A 196 -12.58 2.55 21.27
N VAL A 197 -11.36 2.79 21.70
CA VAL A 197 -11.05 3.05 23.12
C VAL A 197 -11.03 4.56 23.34
N ILE A 198 -11.99 5.06 24.11
CA ILE A 198 -12.09 6.48 24.46
C ILE A 198 -11.43 6.66 25.83
N LEU A 199 -10.27 7.31 25.88
CA LEU A 199 -9.55 7.54 27.13
C LEU A 199 -10.30 8.49 28.04
N LYS A 200 -10.92 9.53 27.48
CA LYS A 200 -11.70 10.49 28.24
C LYS A 200 -12.68 11.22 27.33
N TRP A 201 -13.89 11.47 27.83
CA TRP A 201 -14.89 12.31 27.19
C TRP A 201 -15.11 13.54 28.06
N ILE A 202 -14.57 14.70 27.65
CA ILE A 202 -14.71 15.95 28.39
C ILE A 202 -15.93 16.69 27.85
N ARG A 203 -16.85 17.02 28.78
CA ARG A 203 -18.02 17.86 28.48
C ARG A 203 -17.95 19.08 29.40
N GLY A 204 -18.40 20.22 28.90
CA GLY A 204 -18.49 21.46 29.67
C GLY A 204 -19.58 21.39 30.74
#